data_15921000d7ae15578e76689b110b3390
#
_entry.id   15921000d7ae15578e76689b110b3390
#
_cell.length_a   1.000
_cell.length_b   1.000
_cell.length_c   1.000
_cell.angle_alpha   90.00
_cell.angle_beta   90.00
_cell.angle_gamma   90.00
#
_symmetry.space_group_name_H-M   'P 1'
#
loop_
_entity.id
_entity.type
_entity.pdbx_description
1 polymer ?
#
loop_
_entity_poly.entity_id
_entity_poly.type
_entity_poly.pdbx_seq_one_letter_code
_entity_poly.pdbx_strand_id
1 'polypeptide(L)'
;EALEAGALGFSTSRASTHVTPDGSPIASRIADWTEIDYLVGVMAQHNRGIFQIGPDVSSGEAHEIFLARLKKVAVDSGRPVMFGTLSTHQGVDPYPWQSQMQYLDDTVAAGGRVYGQTTTKPIIALFSVKSYLPFDNLPAWRELRNLPISEQQHRFADPDIRRALVAAEAGMKPRDNTFQGGGAATTDPKKPDYGNLFALKGVDWDDPTVEEVAQQRNQHPVEAMLDLMVENEDQLFVQPLVNETPDDVLGMLRHPRTLATFSDSGAHVCQEMGSSLQTHLLS
;
A
#
# COMPACT_ATOMS: atom_id res chain seq x y z
N GLU A 1 -23.44 10.91 21.77
CA GLU A 1 -24.06 11.81 20.75
C GLU A 1 -23.91 11.25 19.33
N ALA A 2 -22.68 11.10 18.74
CA ALA A 2 -22.53 10.64 17.34
C ALA A 2 -23.19 9.27 17.11
N LEU A 3 -22.96 8.29 17.99
CA LEU A 3 -23.58 6.95 17.92
C LEU A 3 -25.12 7.01 18.09
N GLU A 4 -25.60 7.90 18.91
CA GLU A 4 -27.05 8.14 19.11
C GLU A 4 -27.66 8.79 17.87
N ALA A 5 -26.93 9.66 17.20
CA ALA A 5 -27.30 10.30 15.94
C ALA A 5 -27.21 9.36 14.71
N GLY A 6 -26.77 8.11 14.90
CA GLY A 6 -26.74 7.10 13.82
C GLY A 6 -25.37 6.78 13.24
N ALA A 7 -24.27 7.27 13.84
CA ALA A 7 -22.94 6.87 13.40
C ALA A 7 -22.72 5.35 13.57
N LEU A 8 -22.11 4.72 12.55
CA LEU A 8 -21.89 3.27 12.52
C LEU A 8 -20.71 2.82 13.38
N GLY A 9 -19.80 3.74 13.73
CA GLY A 9 -18.62 3.41 14.52
C GLY A 9 -17.56 4.50 14.51
N PHE A 10 -16.35 4.09 14.84
CA PHE A 10 -15.16 4.93 14.87
C PHE A 10 -14.07 4.32 13.98
N SER A 11 -13.52 5.11 13.09
CA SER A 11 -12.42 4.71 12.21
C SER A 11 -11.22 5.62 12.43
N THR A 12 -10.03 5.03 12.44
CA THR A 12 -8.77 5.76 12.55
C THR A 12 -7.66 5.06 11.76
N SER A 13 -6.53 5.72 11.60
CA SER A 13 -5.37 5.14 10.95
C SER A 13 -4.09 5.51 11.68
N ARG A 14 -3.21 4.53 11.80
CA ARG A 14 -1.84 4.70 12.28
C ARG A 14 -0.82 4.45 11.17
N ALA A 15 -1.27 4.18 9.94
CA ALA A 15 -0.39 3.85 8.83
C ALA A 15 0.68 4.93 8.61
N SER A 16 1.93 4.51 8.50
CA SER A 16 3.09 5.39 8.35
C SER A 16 3.05 6.27 7.09
N THR A 17 2.29 5.85 6.09
CA THR A 17 2.07 6.55 4.82
C THR A 17 1.04 7.68 4.91
N HIS A 18 0.26 7.76 5.99
CA HIS A 18 -0.71 8.83 6.18
C HIS A 18 -0.02 10.05 6.77
N VAL A 19 0.22 11.02 5.92
CA VAL A 19 0.92 12.28 6.24
C VAL A 19 0.13 13.47 5.73
N THR A 20 0.41 14.64 6.30
CA THR A 20 -0.08 15.93 5.81
C THR A 20 0.66 16.33 4.52
N PRO A 21 0.19 17.34 3.77
CA PRO A 21 0.83 17.78 2.54
C PRO A 21 2.31 18.19 2.69
N ASP A 22 2.72 18.60 3.90
CA ASP A 22 4.11 18.93 4.23
C ASP A 22 4.96 17.73 4.70
N GLY A 23 4.38 16.51 4.68
CA GLY A 23 5.05 15.27 5.08
C GLY A 23 5.03 14.99 6.58
N SER A 24 4.38 15.82 7.39
CA SER A 24 4.24 15.59 8.83
C SER A 24 3.22 14.46 9.11
N PRO A 25 3.37 13.69 10.21
CA PRO A 25 2.38 12.69 10.58
C PRO A 25 1.02 13.33 10.86
N ILE A 26 -0.07 12.70 10.41
CA ILE A 26 -1.43 13.12 10.80
C ILE A 26 -1.67 12.87 12.29
N ALA A 27 -2.62 13.59 12.88
CA ALA A 27 -2.91 13.54 14.33
C ALA A 27 -3.17 12.11 14.84
N SER A 28 -3.90 11.29 14.10
CA SER A 28 -4.20 9.91 14.50
C SER A 28 -2.97 8.99 14.61
N ARG A 29 -1.87 9.30 13.92
CA ARG A 29 -0.61 8.54 14.02
C ARG A 29 0.16 8.83 15.30
N ILE A 30 0.04 10.04 15.82
CA ILE A 30 0.73 10.48 17.05
C ILE A 30 -0.15 10.39 18.29
N ALA A 31 -1.45 10.13 18.12
CA ALA A 31 -2.38 9.90 19.23
C ALA A 31 -1.93 8.69 20.08
N ASP A 32 -2.01 8.84 21.40
CA ASP A 32 -1.73 7.73 22.31
C ASP A 32 -2.82 6.65 22.24
N TRP A 33 -2.44 5.40 22.51
CA TRP A 33 -3.40 4.29 22.53
C TRP A 33 -4.49 4.46 23.58
N THR A 34 -4.24 5.23 24.65
CA THR A 34 -5.26 5.54 25.67
C THR A 34 -6.44 6.31 25.09
N GLU A 35 -6.25 7.13 24.05
CA GLU A 35 -7.33 7.79 23.33
C GLU A 35 -8.21 6.76 22.61
N ILE A 36 -7.60 5.80 21.91
CA ILE A 36 -8.32 4.71 21.24
C ILE A 36 -9.09 3.88 22.26
N ASP A 37 -8.43 3.46 23.34
CA ASP A 37 -9.05 2.70 24.42
C ASP A 37 -10.25 3.43 25.03
N TYR A 38 -10.13 4.75 25.24
CA TYR A 38 -11.22 5.58 25.75
C TYR A 38 -12.41 5.63 24.77
N LEU A 39 -12.15 5.94 23.50
CA LEU A 39 -13.21 6.06 22.49
C LEU A 39 -13.94 4.73 22.23
N VAL A 40 -13.19 3.63 22.14
CA VAL A 40 -13.77 2.30 22.00
C VAL A 40 -14.47 1.86 23.29
N GLY A 41 -13.97 2.26 24.45
CA GLY A 41 -14.63 2.07 25.75
C GLY A 41 -15.99 2.77 25.82
N VAL A 42 -16.12 3.98 25.30
CA VAL A 42 -17.43 4.68 25.17
C VAL A 42 -18.36 3.90 24.25
N MET A 43 -17.87 3.38 23.11
CA MET A 43 -18.67 2.52 22.23
C MET A 43 -19.16 1.26 22.96
N ALA A 44 -18.33 0.66 23.80
CA ALA A 44 -18.68 -0.51 24.61
C ALA A 44 -19.79 -0.19 25.62
N GLN A 45 -19.71 0.95 26.32
CA GLN A 45 -20.74 1.40 27.27
C GLN A 45 -22.14 1.55 26.61
N HIS A 46 -22.16 2.04 25.36
CA HIS A 46 -23.39 2.14 24.58
C HIS A 46 -23.78 0.84 23.86
N ASN A 47 -22.96 -0.20 23.95
CA ASN A 47 -23.10 -1.45 23.21
C ASN A 47 -23.33 -1.24 21.69
N ARG A 48 -22.71 -0.23 21.09
CA ARG A 48 -22.89 0.20 19.70
C ARG A 48 -21.56 0.48 19.02
N GLY A 49 -21.59 0.37 17.70
CA GLY A 49 -20.52 0.78 16.82
C GLY A 49 -19.49 -0.32 16.50
N ILE A 50 -18.81 -0.11 15.41
CA ILE A 50 -17.68 -0.91 14.90
C ILE A 50 -16.43 -0.05 15.01
N PHE A 51 -15.33 -0.60 15.50
CA PHE A 51 -14.03 0.06 15.49
C PHE A 51 -13.23 -0.42 14.26
N GLN A 52 -12.70 0.50 13.47
CA GLN A 52 -11.86 0.17 12.32
C GLN A 52 -10.54 0.91 12.42
N ILE A 53 -9.41 0.23 12.11
CA ILE A 53 -8.08 0.82 12.19
C ILE A 53 -7.16 0.36 11.05
N GLY A 54 -6.45 1.32 10.45
CA GLY A 54 -5.30 1.05 9.60
C GLY A 54 -4.05 0.81 10.47
N PRO A 55 -3.28 -0.26 10.23
CA PRO A 55 -2.15 -0.65 11.08
C PRO A 55 -0.97 0.32 10.98
N ASP A 56 -0.16 0.36 12.05
CA ASP A 56 1.09 1.13 12.11
C ASP A 56 2.14 0.60 11.14
N VAL A 57 2.29 -0.72 11.14
CA VAL A 57 3.31 -1.48 10.43
C VAL A 57 2.74 -2.83 10.02
N SER A 58 3.34 -3.44 9.02
CA SER A 58 2.88 -4.72 8.45
C SER A 58 3.72 -5.92 8.89
N SER A 59 4.83 -5.74 9.61
CA SER A 59 5.73 -6.83 10.00
C SER A 59 6.62 -6.48 11.20
N GLY A 60 7.28 -7.48 11.75
CA GLY A 60 8.24 -7.36 12.83
C GLY A 60 7.61 -7.17 14.22
N GLU A 61 8.45 -6.95 15.24
CA GLU A 61 8.04 -6.84 16.64
C GLU A 61 6.98 -5.75 16.89
N ALA A 62 7.09 -4.62 16.20
CA ALA A 62 6.11 -3.53 16.29
C ALA A 62 4.73 -3.96 15.79
N HIS A 63 4.66 -4.81 14.78
CA HIS A 63 3.42 -5.40 14.28
C HIS A 63 2.80 -6.36 15.31
N GLU A 64 3.61 -7.20 15.91
CA GLU A 64 3.15 -8.11 16.98
C GLU A 64 2.57 -7.33 18.17
N ILE A 65 3.23 -6.25 18.60
CA ILE A 65 2.72 -5.35 19.65
C ILE A 65 1.39 -4.72 19.21
N PHE A 66 1.27 -4.27 17.96
CA PHE A 66 0.02 -3.71 17.43
C PHE A 66 -1.11 -4.76 17.48
N LEU A 67 -0.88 -5.97 16.99
CA LEU A 67 -1.86 -7.06 17.00
C LEU A 67 -2.28 -7.45 18.43
N ALA A 68 -1.34 -7.53 19.37
CA ALA A 68 -1.62 -7.82 20.77
C ALA A 68 -2.53 -6.74 21.40
N ARG A 69 -2.27 -5.46 21.11
CA ARG A 69 -3.13 -4.34 21.55
C ARG A 69 -4.51 -4.42 20.92
N LEU A 70 -4.59 -4.69 19.63
CA LEU A 70 -5.86 -4.78 18.92
C LEU A 70 -6.71 -5.95 19.43
N LYS A 71 -6.09 -7.09 19.72
CA LYS A 71 -6.74 -8.24 20.40
C LYS A 71 -7.31 -7.82 21.76
N LYS A 72 -6.52 -7.10 22.57
CA LYS A 72 -6.97 -6.59 23.86
C LYS A 72 -8.19 -5.68 23.70
N VAL A 73 -8.16 -4.73 22.78
CA VAL A 73 -9.29 -3.83 22.48
C VAL A 73 -10.53 -4.62 22.09
N ALA A 74 -10.41 -5.64 21.23
CA ALA A 74 -11.53 -6.47 20.79
C ALA A 74 -12.15 -7.28 21.94
N VAL A 75 -11.31 -7.86 22.81
CA VAL A 75 -11.77 -8.67 23.95
C VAL A 75 -12.40 -7.80 25.04
N ASP A 76 -11.70 -6.75 25.47
CA ASP A 76 -12.14 -5.92 26.60
C ASP A 76 -13.41 -5.11 26.28
N SER A 77 -13.54 -4.63 25.05
CA SER A 77 -14.69 -3.82 24.65
C SER A 77 -15.90 -4.65 24.20
N GLY A 78 -15.69 -5.88 23.74
CA GLY A 78 -16.72 -6.69 23.07
C GLY A 78 -17.24 -6.06 21.76
N ARG A 79 -16.62 -4.98 21.26
CA ARG A 79 -17.02 -4.34 20.00
C ARG A 79 -16.42 -5.08 18.83
N PRO A 80 -17.12 -5.10 17.67
CA PRO A 80 -16.51 -5.55 16.43
C PRO A 80 -15.32 -4.65 16.10
N VAL A 81 -14.18 -5.25 15.86
CA VAL A 81 -12.94 -4.60 15.45
C VAL A 81 -12.60 -5.04 14.03
N MET A 82 -12.35 -4.09 13.15
CA MET A 82 -11.92 -4.34 11.79
C MET A 82 -10.54 -3.75 11.56
N PHE A 83 -9.67 -4.47 10.88
CA PHE A 83 -8.37 -3.95 10.48
C PHE A 83 -7.98 -4.50 9.10
N GLY A 84 -7.11 -3.82 8.43
CA GLY A 84 -6.61 -4.23 7.12
C GLY A 84 -5.42 -3.36 6.71
N THR A 85 -4.64 -3.80 5.71
CA THR A 85 -5.04 -4.87 4.78
C THR A 85 -4.42 -6.19 5.21
N LEU A 86 -5.22 -7.27 5.23
CA LEU A 86 -4.68 -8.61 5.17
C LEU A 86 -4.09 -8.81 3.78
N SER A 87 -2.84 -9.22 3.68
CA SER A 87 -2.14 -9.28 2.42
C SER A 87 -1.15 -10.41 2.35
N THR A 88 -0.81 -10.77 1.11
CA THR A 88 0.32 -11.65 0.78
C THR A 88 1.32 -10.87 -0.05
N HIS A 89 2.57 -11.31 0.00
CA HIS A 89 3.66 -10.74 -0.79
C HIS A 89 4.36 -11.87 -1.54
N GLN A 90 4.83 -11.60 -2.77
CA GLN A 90 5.70 -12.55 -3.46
C GLN A 90 7.06 -12.64 -2.75
N GLY A 91 7.60 -13.86 -2.71
CA GLY A 91 8.88 -14.13 -2.05
C GLY A 91 8.76 -14.50 -0.58
N VAL A 92 9.73 -14.10 0.24
CA VAL A 92 9.72 -14.41 1.68
C VAL A 92 8.79 -13.42 2.39
N ASP A 93 7.61 -13.87 2.74
CA ASP A 93 6.69 -13.11 3.57
C ASP A 93 7.02 -13.32 5.05
N PRO A 94 7.46 -12.29 5.78
CA PRO A 94 7.76 -12.39 7.20
C PRO A 94 6.52 -12.61 8.06
N TYR A 95 5.34 -12.36 7.51
CA TYR A 95 4.06 -12.57 8.19
C TYR A 95 3.05 -13.21 7.21
N PRO A 96 3.17 -14.52 6.94
CA PRO A 96 2.36 -15.20 5.95
C PRO A 96 0.87 -15.10 6.27
N TRP A 97 0.03 -15.10 5.24
CA TRP A 97 -1.40 -14.91 5.40
C TRP A 97 -2.05 -15.93 6.36
N GLN A 98 -1.51 -17.15 6.45
CA GLN A 98 -1.97 -18.16 7.40
C GLN A 98 -1.82 -17.69 8.86
N SER A 99 -0.73 -16.99 9.20
CA SER A 99 -0.55 -16.40 10.53
C SER A 99 -1.56 -15.30 10.81
N GLN A 100 -1.94 -14.54 9.78
CA GLN A 100 -2.99 -13.53 9.89
C GLN A 100 -4.35 -14.18 10.19
N MET A 101 -4.68 -15.30 9.53
CA MET A 101 -5.91 -16.07 9.83
C MET A 101 -5.88 -16.65 11.25
N GLN A 102 -4.75 -17.21 11.68
CA GLN A 102 -4.57 -17.72 13.02
C GLN A 102 -4.78 -16.63 14.09
N TYR A 103 -4.28 -15.42 13.84
CA TYR A 103 -4.52 -14.28 14.74
C TYR A 103 -6.03 -13.96 14.89
N LEU A 104 -6.80 -14.03 13.79
CA LEU A 104 -8.26 -13.84 13.83
C LEU A 104 -8.92 -14.92 14.72
N ASP A 105 -8.55 -16.17 14.52
CA ASP A 105 -9.08 -17.30 15.29
C ASP A 105 -8.72 -17.22 16.78
N ASP A 106 -7.46 -16.91 17.09
CA ASP A 106 -6.97 -16.74 18.46
C ASP A 106 -7.65 -15.58 19.19
N THR A 107 -8.00 -14.53 18.46
CA THR A 107 -8.73 -13.40 19.03
C THR A 107 -10.18 -13.78 19.33
N VAL A 108 -10.82 -14.52 18.43
CA VAL A 108 -12.18 -15.03 18.63
C VAL A 108 -12.23 -16.05 19.79
N ALA A 109 -11.26 -16.96 19.86
CA ALA A 109 -11.14 -17.92 20.97
C ALA A 109 -10.97 -17.23 22.33
N ALA A 110 -10.36 -16.06 22.36
CA ALA A 110 -10.25 -15.21 23.55
C ALA A 110 -11.52 -14.40 23.87
N GLY A 111 -12.60 -14.53 23.09
CA GLY A 111 -13.86 -13.81 23.27
C GLY A 111 -13.97 -12.48 22.52
N GLY A 112 -12.97 -12.11 21.73
CA GLY A 112 -12.99 -10.90 20.89
C GLY A 112 -13.82 -11.07 19.62
N ARG A 113 -14.22 -9.95 19.04
CA ARG A 113 -14.93 -9.88 17.75
C ARG A 113 -14.07 -9.14 16.75
N VAL A 114 -13.23 -9.87 16.02
CA VAL A 114 -12.29 -9.28 15.05
C VAL A 114 -12.59 -9.72 13.62
N TYR A 115 -12.35 -8.84 12.68
CA TYR A 115 -12.48 -9.08 11.23
C TYR A 115 -11.31 -8.46 10.51
N GLY A 116 -10.73 -9.21 9.56
CA GLY A 116 -9.70 -8.73 8.67
C GLY A 116 -10.28 -8.26 7.34
N GLN A 117 -9.77 -7.17 6.82
CA GLN A 117 -10.16 -6.64 5.51
C GLN A 117 -9.10 -7.03 4.48
N THR A 118 -9.51 -7.51 3.31
CA THR A 118 -8.61 -7.83 2.21
C THR A 118 -9.19 -7.38 0.88
N THR A 119 -8.37 -7.43 -0.16
CA THR A 119 -8.78 -7.17 -1.55
C THR A 119 -9.10 -8.48 -2.26
N THR A 120 -9.87 -8.42 -3.35
CA THR A 120 -10.17 -9.59 -4.19
C THR A 120 -9.14 -9.81 -5.29
N LYS A 121 -8.27 -8.84 -5.51
CA LYS A 121 -7.24 -8.82 -6.55
C LYS A 121 -6.03 -8.03 -6.04
N PRO A 122 -4.89 -8.06 -6.74
CA PRO A 122 -3.72 -7.27 -6.36
C PRO A 122 -4.05 -5.79 -6.15
N ILE A 123 -3.43 -5.19 -5.14
CA ILE A 123 -3.28 -3.74 -5.08
C ILE A 123 -2.12 -3.40 -6.00
N ILE A 124 -2.34 -2.50 -6.93
CA ILE A 124 -1.35 -2.10 -7.92
C ILE A 124 -1.07 -0.61 -7.84
N ALA A 125 0.19 -0.24 -8.04
CA ALA A 125 0.60 1.15 -8.20
C ALA A 125 0.71 1.49 -9.69
N LEU A 126 0.28 2.68 -10.07
CA LEU A 126 0.38 3.24 -11.41
C LEU A 126 1.36 4.41 -11.38
N PHE A 127 2.43 4.30 -12.16
CA PHE A 127 3.46 5.32 -12.27
C PHE A 127 3.49 5.96 -13.65
N SER A 128 3.78 7.25 -13.71
CA SER A 128 4.04 7.97 -14.96
C SER A 128 4.82 9.26 -14.70
N VAL A 129 5.39 9.82 -15.77
CA VAL A 129 6.02 11.13 -15.70
C VAL A 129 5.01 12.24 -15.36
N LYS A 130 3.73 12.05 -15.70
CA LYS A 130 2.64 13.00 -15.45
C LYS A 130 2.09 12.94 -14.02
N SER A 131 2.38 11.89 -13.27
CA SER A 131 1.91 11.72 -11.89
C SER A 131 3.06 11.53 -10.92
N TYR A 132 3.43 10.31 -10.65
CA TYR A 132 4.44 9.92 -9.68
C TYR A 132 5.37 8.85 -10.26
N LEU A 133 6.66 8.89 -9.89
CA LEU A 133 7.65 7.86 -10.17
C LEU A 133 8.24 7.33 -8.87
N PRO A 134 8.71 6.09 -8.82
CA PRO A 134 9.28 5.49 -7.61
C PRO A 134 10.50 6.23 -7.05
N PHE A 135 11.08 7.11 -7.85
CA PHE A 135 12.33 7.83 -7.56
C PHE A 135 12.12 9.27 -7.10
N ASP A 136 10.90 9.80 -7.10
CA ASP A 136 10.59 11.24 -6.91
C ASP A 136 11.10 11.81 -5.59
N ASN A 137 11.33 10.97 -4.57
CA ASN A 137 11.89 11.38 -3.30
C ASN A 137 13.43 11.47 -3.28
N LEU A 138 14.12 10.94 -4.30
CA LEU A 138 15.57 11.06 -4.41
C LEU A 138 15.94 12.49 -4.82
N PRO A 139 16.95 13.12 -4.19
CA PRO A 139 17.30 14.52 -4.46
C PRO A 139 17.49 14.83 -5.95
N ALA A 140 18.25 14.00 -6.68
CA ALA A 140 18.51 14.19 -8.11
C ALA A 140 17.24 14.12 -8.98
N TRP A 141 16.27 13.27 -8.60
CA TRP A 141 15.00 13.15 -9.29
C TRP A 141 14.06 14.30 -8.94
N ARG A 142 13.98 14.69 -7.67
CA ARG A 142 13.09 15.75 -7.18
C ARG A 142 13.31 17.09 -7.88
N GLU A 143 14.56 17.46 -8.14
CA GLU A 143 14.88 18.70 -8.86
C GLU A 143 14.30 18.69 -10.28
N LEU A 144 14.40 17.55 -10.99
CA LEU A 144 13.85 17.39 -12.34
C LEU A 144 12.32 17.31 -12.33
N ARG A 145 11.75 16.60 -11.36
CA ARG A 145 10.30 16.40 -11.25
C ARG A 145 9.51 17.68 -10.99
N ASN A 146 10.16 18.73 -10.51
CA ASN A 146 9.56 20.07 -10.35
C ASN A 146 9.51 20.88 -11.66
N LEU A 147 10.13 20.39 -12.73
CA LEU A 147 10.14 21.07 -14.03
C LEU A 147 8.87 20.73 -14.83
N PRO A 148 8.49 21.58 -15.84
CA PRO A 148 7.46 21.18 -16.81
C PRO A 148 7.81 19.87 -17.52
N ILE A 149 6.81 19.07 -17.89
CA ILE A 149 7.01 17.73 -18.46
C ILE A 149 7.91 17.76 -19.70
N SER A 150 7.72 18.72 -20.59
CA SER A 150 8.56 18.89 -21.78
C SER A 150 10.03 19.14 -21.44
N GLU A 151 10.31 19.88 -20.37
CA GLU A 151 11.66 20.10 -19.87
C GLU A 151 12.23 18.83 -19.24
N GLN A 152 11.40 18.09 -18.45
CA GLN A 152 11.80 16.78 -17.90
C GLN A 152 12.24 15.83 -19.01
N GLN A 153 11.44 15.69 -20.08
CA GLN A 153 11.77 14.82 -21.23
C GLN A 153 13.07 15.24 -21.92
N HIS A 154 13.27 16.53 -22.10
CA HIS A 154 14.53 17.05 -22.64
C HIS A 154 15.73 16.68 -21.76
N ARG A 155 15.59 16.84 -20.43
CA ARG A 155 16.62 16.47 -19.45
C ARG A 155 16.87 14.97 -19.37
N PHE A 156 15.82 14.16 -19.50
CA PHE A 156 15.95 12.69 -19.55
C PHE A 156 16.74 12.19 -20.78
N ALA A 157 16.87 12.97 -21.82
CA ALA A 157 17.71 12.66 -22.97
C ALA A 157 19.21 12.98 -22.74
N ASP A 158 19.56 13.80 -21.74
CA ASP A 158 20.94 14.21 -21.45
C ASP A 158 21.73 13.07 -20.78
N PRO A 159 22.87 12.63 -21.35
CA PRO A 159 23.65 11.51 -20.83
C PRO A 159 24.23 11.74 -19.43
N ASP A 160 24.55 12.99 -19.08
CA ASP A 160 25.12 13.30 -17.76
C ASP A 160 24.05 13.23 -16.68
N ILE A 161 22.85 13.73 -16.98
CA ILE A 161 21.68 13.62 -16.11
C ILE A 161 21.30 12.17 -15.94
N ARG A 162 21.22 11.38 -17.01
CA ARG A 162 20.92 9.93 -16.95
C ARG A 162 21.85 9.19 -15.98
N ARG A 163 23.17 9.45 -16.10
CA ARG A 163 24.16 8.84 -15.18
C ARG A 163 23.89 9.22 -13.72
N ALA A 164 23.54 10.47 -13.46
CA ALA A 164 23.20 10.93 -12.10
C ALA A 164 21.92 10.26 -11.56
N LEU A 165 20.89 10.08 -12.40
CA LEU A 165 19.63 9.44 -12.02
C LEU A 165 19.82 7.94 -11.73
N VAL A 166 20.59 7.23 -12.56
CA VAL A 166 20.96 5.82 -12.34
C VAL A 166 21.78 5.67 -11.05
N ALA A 167 22.77 6.54 -10.84
CA ALA A 167 23.58 6.53 -9.62
C ALA A 167 22.73 6.79 -8.35
N ALA A 168 21.75 7.67 -8.44
CA ALA A 168 20.82 7.93 -7.32
C ALA A 168 19.99 6.70 -6.95
N GLU A 169 19.49 5.96 -7.94
CA GLU A 169 18.77 4.70 -7.73
C GLU A 169 19.65 3.62 -7.10
N ALA A 170 20.91 3.54 -7.47
CA ALA A 170 21.84 2.57 -6.89
C ALA A 170 22.02 2.70 -5.36
N GLY A 171 21.76 3.90 -4.83
CA GLY A 171 21.77 4.17 -3.38
C GLY A 171 20.47 3.80 -2.65
N MET A 172 19.43 3.38 -3.36
CA MET A 172 18.16 2.97 -2.74
C MET A 172 18.32 1.63 -2.01
N LYS A 173 17.58 1.49 -0.91
CA LYS A 173 17.48 0.21 -0.22
C LYS A 173 16.78 -0.83 -1.11
N PRO A 174 17.18 -2.10 -1.05
CA PRO A 174 16.44 -3.17 -1.69
C PRO A 174 14.97 -3.16 -1.24
N ARG A 175 14.07 -3.58 -2.13
CA ARG A 175 12.69 -3.84 -1.75
C ARG A 175 12.67 -4.93 -0.68
N ASP A 176 12.01 -4.67 0.42
CA ASP A 176 11.59 -5.66 1.40
C ASP A 176 10.09 -5.86 1.30
N ASN A 177 9.58 -6.90 1.94
CA ASN A 177 8.16 -7.28 1.91
C ASN A 177 7.29 -6.38 2.79
N THR A 178 7.72 -5.17 3.14
CA THR A 178 6.86 -4.21 3.81
C THR A 178 6.00 -3.50 2.78
N PHE A 179 4.69 -3.55 2.95
CA PHE A 179 3.77 -2.75 2.16
C PHE A 179 4.11 -1.26 2.36
N GLN A 180 4.59 -0.66 1.31
CA GLN A 180 4.70 0.78 1.23
C GLN A 180 3.61 1.21 0.26
N GLY A 181 2.52 1.75 0.81
CA GLY A 181 1.50 2.38 -0.02
C GLY A 181 2.18 3.26 -1.07
N GLY A 182 1.75 3.16 -2.32
CA GLY A 182 2.37 3.80 -3.49
C GLY A 182 2.32 5.31 -3.49
N GLY A 183 2.57 5.98 -2.36
CA GLY A 183 2.51 7.44 -2.24
C GLY A 183 3.88 8.11 -2.31
N ALA A 184 3.93 9.31 -2.89
CA ALA A 184 5.06 10.23 -2.83
C ALA A 184 5.56 10.53 -1.40
N ALA A 185 4.80 10.10 -0.40
CA ALA A 185 5.03 10.38 1.01
C ALA A 185 5.93 9.37 1.74
N THR A 186 6.47 8.34 1.06
CA THR A 186 7.39 7.43 1.72
C THR A 186 8.72 8.12 1.97
N THR A 187 9.07 8.29 3.23
CA THR A 187 10.35 8.90 3.66
C THR A 187 11.57 8.01 3.37
N ASP A 188 11.35 6.76 2.99
CA ASP A 188 12.40 5.76 2.72
C ASP A 188 12.06 4.97 1.45
N PRO A 189 12.27 5.58 0.25
CA PRO A 189 11.92 4.94 -1.01
C PRO A 189 12.79 3.70 -1.24
N LYS A 190 12.15 2.59 -1.62
CA LYS A 190 12.80 1.34 -1.94
C LYS A 190 12.89 1.15 -3.44
N LYS A 191 13.92 0.40 -3.84
CA LYS A 191 14.14 0.04 -5.23
C LYS A 191 12.91 -0.65 -5.82
N PRO A 192 12.43 -0.24 -7.02
CA PRO A 192 11.39 -0.98 -7.71
C PRO A 192 11.82 -2.44 -7.97
N ASP A 193 10.86 -3.32 -8.02
CA ASP A 193 11.02 -4.65 -8.56
C ASP A 193 10.83 -4.60 -10.08
N TYR A 194 11.92 -4.42 -10.81
CA TYR A 194 11.86 -4.25 -12.27
C TYR A 194 11.35 -5.49 -13.01
N GLY A 195 11.48 -6.67 -12.41
CA GLY A 195 10.88 -7.91 -12.92
C GLY A 195 9.37 -8.01 -12.71
N ASN A 196 8.80 -7.12 -11.88
CA ASN A 196 7.37 -7.02 -11.61
C ASN A 196 6.83 -5.60 -11.85
N LEU A 197 7.57 -4.77 -12.56
CA LEU A 197 7.17 -3.42 -13.00
C LEU A 197 6.92 -3.46 -14.51
N PHE A 198 5.65 -3.45 -14.91
CA PHE A 198 5.22 -3.59 -16.31
C PHE A 198 5.17 -2.25 -17.01
N ALA A 199 5.75 -2.16 -18.20
CA ALA A 199 5.66 -1.00 -19.08
C ALA A 199 4.46 -1.17 -20.00
N LEU A 200 3.35 -0.48 -19.72
CA LEU A 200 2.10 -0.64 -20.46
C LEU A 200 2.25 -0.13 -21.89
N LYS A 201 1.87 -0.96 -22.87
CA LYS A 201 1.77 -0.61 -24.31
C LYS A 201 0.32 -0.40 -24.76
N GLY A 202 -0.63 -0.93 -24.00
CA GLY A 202 -2.04 -0.86 -24.35
C GLY A 202 -2.91 -1.48 -23.26
N VAL A 203 -3.98 -2.14 -23.67
CA VAL A 203 -4.93 -2.84 -22.79
C VAL A 203 -4.72 -4.37 -22.81
N ASP A 204 -3.73 -4.85 -23.52
CA ASP A 204 -3.40 -6.25 -23.61
C ASP A 204 -2.55 -6.69 -22.41
N TRP A 205 -2.64 -7.96 -22.07
CA TRP A 205 -1.97 -8.53 -20.88
C TRP A 205 -0.51 -8.95 -21.14
N ASP A 206 0.02 -8.69 -22.35
CA ASP A 206 1.37 -9.06 -22.79
C ASP A 206 2.38 -7.90 -22.66
N ASP A 207 2.15 -7.01 -21.70
CA ASP A 207 3.06 -5.90 -21.45
C ASP A 207 4.40 -6.41 -20.88
N PRO A 208 5.53 -5.97 -21.44
CA PRO A 208 6.84 -6.38 -20.93
C PRO A 208 7.12 -5.73 -19.59
N THR A 209 7.91 -6.41 -18.77
CA THR A 209 8.50 -5.80 -17.59
C THR A 209 9.62 -4.82 -17.97
N VAL A 210 9.89 -3.86 -17.10
CA VAL A 210 11.02 -2.93 -17.29
C VAL A 210 12.34 -3.68 -17.35
N GLU A 211 12.49 -4.80 -16.62
CA GLU A 211 13.67 -5.65 -16.70
C GLU A 211 13.83 -6.27 -18.11
N GLU A 212 12.76 -6.80 -18.69
CA GLU A 212 12.79 -7.37 -20.04
C GLU A 212 13.14 -6.31 -21.09
N VAL A 213 12.56 -5.10 -20.99
CA VAL A 213 12.90 -3.99 -21.88
C VAL A 213 14.36 -3.60 -21.73
N ALA A 214 14.87 -3.51 -20.51
CA ALA A 214 16.26 -3.19 -20.23
C ALA A 214 17.22 -4.24 -20.81
N GLN A 215 16.91 -5.53 -20.65
CA GLN A 215 17.68 -6.63 -21.23
C GLN A 215 17.69 -6.57 -22.78
N GLN A 216 16.53 -6.35 -23.40
CA GLN A 216 16.42 -6.22 -24.85
C GLN A 216 17.23 -5.05 -25.42
N ARG A 217 17.29 -3.95 -24.66
CA ARG A 217 18.04 -2.72 -25.05
C ARG A 217 19.49 -2.74 -24.56
N ASN A 218 19.90 -3.76 -23.81
CA ASN A 218 21.22 -3.89 -23.17
C ASN A 218 21.59 -2.66 -22.35
N GLN A 219 20.73 -2.24 -21.45
CA GLN A 219 20.87 -1.03 -20.64
C GLN A 219 20.36 -1.23 -19.21
N HIS A 220 20.61 -0.26 -18.34
CA HIS A 220 20.10 -0.26 -16.98
C HIS A 220 18.56 -0.08 -16.95
N PRO A 221 17.79 -0.72 -16.05
CA PRO A 221 16.33 -0.57 -15.96
C PRO A 221 15.86 0.87 -15.86
N VAL A 222 16.55 1.72 -15.10
CA VAL A 222 16.24 3.17 -15.05
C VAL A 222 16.40 3.83 -16.41
N GLU A 223 17.44 3.49 -17.18
CA GLU A 223 17.63 4.03 -18.54
C GLU A 223 16.52 3.59 -19.47
N ALA A 224 16.06 2.33 -19.34
CA ALA A 224 14.91 1.83 -20.11
C ALA A 224 13.63 2.62 -19.79
N MET A 225 13.37 2.91 -18.52
CA MET A 225 12.24 3.77 -18.12
C MET A 225 12.37 5.18 -18.69
N LEU A 226 13.56 5.79 -18.62
CA LEU A 226 13.81 7.12 -19.19
C LEU A 226 13.56 7.16 -20.69
N ASP A 227 14.05 6.15 -21.44
CA ASP A 227 13.79 6.05 -22.88
C ASP A 227 12.30 5.97 -23.20
N LEU A 228 11.58 5.08 -22.51
CA LEU A 228 10.14 4.92 -22.69
C LEU A 228 9.39 6.24 -22.42
N MET A 229 9.77 6.98 -21.37
CA MET A 229 9.14 8.27 -21.04
C MET A 229 9.53 9.40 -22.03
N VAL A 230 10.70 9.32 -22.66
CA VAL A 230 11.09 10.24 -23.73
C VAL A 230 10.36 9.89 -25.05
N GLU A 231 10.23 8.62 -25.37
CA GLU A 231 9.52 8.12 -26.54
C GLU A 231 8.01 8.40 -26.48
N ASN A 232 7.44 8.36 -25.26
CA ASN A 232 6.00 8.57 -25.03
C ASN A 232 5.76 9.27 -23.68
N GLU A 233 5.27 10.50 -23.71
CA GLU A 233 4.92 11.26 -22.48
C GLU A 233 3.75 10.66 -21.71
N ASP A 234 2.95 9.81 -22.34
CA ASP A 234 1.83 9.08 -21.73
C ASP A 234 2.23 7.69 -21.23
N GLN A 235 3.53 7.36 -21.24
CA GLN A 235 3.99 6.07 -20.74
C GLN A 235 3.53 5.81 -19.31
N LEU A 236 2.84 4.71 -19.14
CA LEU A 236 2.39 4.20 -17.85
C LEU A 236 3.23 2.97 -17.45
N PHE A 237 3.53 2.89 -16.16
CA PHE A 237 4.11 1.69 -15.56
C PHE A 237 3.19 1.21 -14.46
N VAL A 238 3.03 -0.11 -14.34
CA VAL A 238 2.18 -0.75 -13.34
C VAL A 238 3.00 -1.72 -12.53
N GLN A 239 2.88 -1.62 -11.22
CA GLN A 239 3.53 -2.54 -10.29
C GLN A 239 2.49 -3.14 -9.33
N PRO A 240 2.27 -4.46 -9.34
CA PRO A 240 1.59 -5.14 -8.26
C PRO A 240 2.38 -4.97 -6.95
N LEU A 241 1.67 -4.68 -5.87
CA LEU A 241 2.28 -4.41 -4.56
C LEU A 241 2.05 -5.54 -3.56
N VAL A 242 0.83 -6.06 -3.51
CA VAL A 242 0.40 -7.14 -2.62
C VAL A 242 -0.73 -7.93 -3.26
N ASN A 243 -1.02 -9.12 -2.74
CA ASN A 243 -2.13 -9.99 -3.15
C ASN A 243 -2.02 -10.44 -4.62
N GLU A 244 -0.83 -10.72 -5.06
CA GLU A 244 -0.50 -11.11 -6.44
C GLU A 244 -0.84 -12.58 -6.72
N THR A 245 -0.96 -13.42 -5.69
CA THR A 245 -1.25 -14.84 -5.80
C THR A 245 -2.75 -15.10 -5.59
N PRO A 246 -3.53 -15.43 -6.65
CA PRO A 246 -4.97 -15.61 -6.54
C PRO A 246 -5.40 -16.69 -5.53
N ASP A 247 -4.65 -17.78 -5.43
CA ASP A 247 -4.96 -18.89 -4.50
C ASP A 247 -4.82 -18.45 -3.05
N ASP A 248 -3.82 -17.63 -2.72
CA ASP A 248 -3.64 -17.08 -1.37
C ASP A 248 -4.77 -16.10 -1.02
N VAL A 249 -5.12 -15.23 -1.97
CA VAL A 249 -6.25 -14.30 -1.80
C VAL A 249 -7.54 -15.08 -1.57
N LEU A 250 -7.78 -16.13 -2.35
CA LEU A 250 -8.93 -17.01 -2.18
C LEU A 250 -8.89 -17.73 -0.83
N GLY A 251 -7.70 -18.15 -0.37
CA GLY A 251 -7.49 -18.74 0.95
C GLY A 251 -7.92 -17.79 2.07
N MET A 252 -7.50 -16.53 2.00
CA MET A 252 -7.93 -15.50 2.95
C MET A 252 -9.44 -15.22 2.89
N LEU A 253 -10.01 -15.09 1.68
CA LEU A 253 -11.44 -14.79 1.49
C LEU A 253 -12.37 -15.92 1.96
N ARG A 254 -11.90 -17.16 1.98
CA ARG A 254 -12.66 -18.31 2.53
C ARG A 254 -12.73 -18.33 4.05
N HIS A 255 -11.90 -17.55 4.71
CA HIS A 255 -11.92 -17.48 6.18
C HIS A 255 -13.17 -16.71 6.66
N PRO A 256 -13.94 -17.23 7.65
CA PRO A 256 -15.24 -16.66 8.05
C PRO A 256 -15.13 -15.27 8.72
N ARG A 257 -13.92 -14.82 9.03
CA ARG A 257 -13.64 -13.52 9.63
C ARG A 257 -12.92 -12.56 8.68
N THR A 258 -12.86 -12.88 7.40
CA THR A 258 -12.29 -12.02 6.38
C THR A 258 -13.38 -11.37 5.56
N LEU A 259 -13.19 -10.10 5.23
CA LEU A 259 -14.13 -9.28 4.47
C LEU A 259 -13.42 -8.69 3.25
N ALA A 260 -14.00 -8.86 2.07
CA ALA A 260 -13.56 -8.21 0.84
C ALA A 260 -14.09 -6.77 0.80
N THR A 261 -13.41 -5.85 1.46
CA THR A 261 -13.91 -4.47 1.65
C THR A 261 -12.88 -3.39 1.38
N PHE A 262 -11.63 -3.75 1.12
CA PHE A 262 -10.54 -2.80 0.96
C PHE A 262 -10.22 -2.58 -0.52
N SER A 263 -10.61 -1.45 -1.09
CA SER A 263 -10.26 -1.08 -2.46
C SER A 263 -9.35 0.15 -2.54
N ASP A 264 -9.34 0.97 -1.50
CA ASP A 264 -8.64 2.26 -1.43
C ASP A 264 -8.98 3.21 -2.62
N SER A 265 -10.09 2.93 -3.27
CA SER A 265 -10.54 3.63 -4.46
C SER A 265 -10.96 5.06 -4.12
N GLY A 266 -10.38 6.04 -4.80
CA GLY A 266 -10.63 7.47 -4.56
C GLY A 266 -9.67 8.12 -3.58
N ALA A 267 -8.89 7.36 -2.81
CA ALA A 267 -7.87 7.89 -1.92
C ALA A 267 -6.52 8.09 -2.62
N HIS A 268 -6.15 7.17 -3.51
CA HIS A 268 -4.88 7.16 -4.23
C HIS A 268 -5.09 7.13 -5.75
N VAL A 269 -5.95 7.99 -6.25
CA VAL A 269 -6.42 7.97 -7.66
C VAL A 269 -5.31 8.07 -8.70
N CYS A 270 -4.18 8.66 -8.37
CA CYS A 270 -3.05 8.79 -9.30
C CYS A 270 -2.09 7.60 -9.26
N GLN A 271 -2.25 6.64 -8.33
CA GLN A 271 -1.24 5.64 -8.03
C GLN A 271 -1.78 4.22 -7.92
N GLU A 272 -3.02 4.03 -7.48
CA GLU A 272 -3.59 2.72 -7.21
C GLU A 272 -4.85 2.46 -8.04
N MET A 273 -5.01 1.21 -8.51
CA MET A 273 -6.10 0.79 -9.37
C MET A 273 -6.96 -0.29 -8.69
N GLY A 274 -7.70 0.11 -7.64
CA GLY A 274 -8.54 -0.81 -6.86
C GLY A 274 -10.05 -0.68 -7.08
N SER A 275 -10.52 0.23 -7.95
CA SER A 275 -11.94 0.61 -8.07
C SER A 275 -12.88 -0.50 -8.54
N SER A 276 -12.38 -1.57 -9.14
CA SER A 276 -13.19 -2.71 -9.61
C SER A 276 -13.31 -3.86 -8.60
N LEU A 277 -12.88 -3.67 -7.35
CA LEU A 277 -12.92 -4.72 -6.32
C LEU A 277 -14.31 -5.36 -6.18
N GLN A 278 -15.36 -4.55 -6.12
CA GLN A 278 -16.72 -5.04 -5.89
C GLN A 278 -17.25 -5.88 -7.05
N THR A 279 -17.00 -5.45 -8.28
CA THR A 279 -17.39 -6.22 -9.48
C THR A 279 -16.56 -7.48 -9.62
N HIS A 280 -15.26 -7.45 -9.31
CA HIS A 280 -14.40 -8.60 -9.32
C HIS A 280 -14.79 -9.66 -8.27
N LEU A 281 -15.32 -9.24 -7.11
CA LEU A 281 -15.85 -10.15 -6.11
C LEU A 281 -17.07 -10.94 -6.61
N LEU A 282 -17.85 -10.37 -7.54
CA LEU A 282 -19.08 -10.96 -8.06
C LEU A 282 -18.88 -11.78 -9.35
N SER A 283 -17.69 -11.72 -9.97
CA SER A 283 -17.37 -12.44 -11.20
C SER A 283 -16.73 -13.80 -10.91
#